data_17f150e158fedaa7f30583a7d83d1e63
#
_entry.id   17f150e158fedaa7f30583a7d83d1e63
#
_cell.length_a   1.000
_cell.length_b   1.000
_cell.length_c   1.000
_cell.angle_alpha   90.00
_cell.angle_beta   90.00
_cell.angle_gamma   90.00
#
_symmetry.space_group_name_H-M   'P 1'
#
loop_
_entity.id
_entity.type
_entity.pdbx_description
1 polymer ?
#
loop_
_entity_poly.entity_id
_entity_poly.type
_entity_poly.pdbx_seq_one_letter_code
_entity_poly.pdbx_strand_id
1 'polypeptide(L)'
;MSALDHFRLLRADARTEIHDLTLDSRTAGEGSLFLALHGAREDGADYAKEAAARGAVCVVTEHAAEGVPCVLVPDAHEAAAKLAARWYGDPAGRMTVVGVTGTNGKTTTTYLLKQLLERCLGAKVGLIGTNQNMIGDAVLPAERTTPDALTLQRLLREMADAGCTHVVMEVSSHALVQRRAGAIDFALGVFTNLTQDHLDYHGTMEAYCDAKARLFRQCRAAAVNGDDPWTPRLLENVTCPVTRFGQGLANDLVGWDAHYCADRVSFTACSDSEHIPVTLHIPGAFSLYNALAALAAAQALGIPIGDAAQALSLCQGVRGRAEVVPTDTDYTVLIDYAHTPDGLKNILSTVCGFADARVLVVFGCGGDRDQTKRTEMGRIAARLADEVIVTSDNPRTENPYAILHEILAGMADSATPFAVLESRREAIAYALDHARTGDVVVLAGKGHETYQVVGAETLPLDERQVVREHLSQ
;
A
#
# COMPACT_ATOMS: atom_id res chain seq x y z
N MET A 1 -9.61 25.17 18.23
CA MET A 1 -8.84 25.20 19.48
C MET A 1 -9.28 24.11 20.47
N SER A 2 -10.57 23.82 20.63
CA SER A 2 -11.05 22.72 21.50
C SER A 2 -10.57 21.31 21.14
N ALA A 3 -9.98 21.14 19.98
CA ALA A 3 -9.39 19.87 19.53
C ALA A 3 -7.95 19.65 20.03
N LEU A 4 -7.30 20.65 20.62
CA LEU A 4 -5.91 20.59 21.06
C LEU A 4 -5.84 20.48 22.59
N ASP A 5 -5.09 19.50 23.09
CA ASP A 5 -4.95 19.27 24.54
C ASP A 5 -3.98 20.29 25.18
N HIS A 6 -2.87 20.60 24.45
CA HIS A 6 -1.84 21.51 24.89
C HIS A 6 -1.47 22.49 23.78
N PHE A 7 -1.67 23.78 24.00
CA PHE A 7 -1.26 24.82 23.06
C PHE A 7 -1.02 26.15 23.77
N ARG A 8 -0.24 27.01 23.11
CA ARG A 8 -0.01 28.39 23.56
C ARG A 8 -0.23 29.35 22.40
N LEU A 9 -1.05 30.38 22.61
CA LEU A 9 -1.23 31.46 21.64
C LEU A 9 -0.06 32.44 21.74
N LEU A 10 0.52 32.79 20.62
CA LEU A 10 1.54 33.82 20.50
C LEU A 10 1.10 34.82 19.43
N ARG A 11 0.79 36.07 19.84
CA ARG A 11 0.23 37.12 18.97
C ARG A 11 -1.05 36.73 18.24
N ALA A 12 -1.69 35.64 18.61
CA ALA A 12 -2.95 35.13 18.04
C ALA A 12 -4.11 35.38 19.01
N ASP A 13 -5.29 35.63 18.46
CA ASP A 13 -6.56 35.75 19.25
C ASP A 13 -7.36 34.45 19.05
N ALA A 14 -7.79 33.85 20.15
CA ALA A 14 -8.64 32.65 20.14
C ALA A 14 -10.01 32.86 19.46
N ARG A 15 -10.42 34.11 19.25
CA ARG A 15 -11.66 34.47 18.55
C ARG A 15 -11.49 34.69 17.05
N THR A 16 -10.23 34.59 16.54
CA THR A 16 -9.97 34.69 15.08
C THR A 16 -10.80 33.62 14.35
N GLU A 17 -11.61 34.06 13.42
CA GLU A 17 -12.37 33.15 12.56
C GLU A 17 -11.44 32.53 11.50
N ILE A 18 -11.53 31.22 11.34
CA ILE A 18 -10.74 30.45 10.36
C ILE A 18 -11.69 30.00 9.25
N HIS A 19 -11.33 30.32 8.02
CA HIS A 19 -12.14 29.99 6.83
C HIS A 19 -11.61 28.79 6.07
N ASP A 20 -10.34 28.42 6.27
CA ASP A 20 -9.69 27.31 5.57
C ASP A 20 -8.51 26.75 6.39
N LEU A 21 -8.16 25.47 6.13
CA LEU A 21 -6.96 24.81 6.62
C LEU A 21 -6.04 24.47 5.46
N THR A 22 -4.76 24.79 5.57
CA THR A 22 -3.78 24.41 4.55
C THR A 22 -2.48 23.87 5.14
N LEU A 23 -1.85 22.90 4.43
CA LEU A 23 -0.52 22.37 4.69
C LEU A 23 0.54 22.97 3.76
N ASP A 24 0.12 23.78 2.77
CA ASP A 24 1.00 24.37 1.77
C ASP A 24 0.92 25.90 1.85
N SER A 25 2.05 26.57 2.16
CA SER A 25 2.14 28.03 2.25
C SER A 25 1.71 28.73 0.96
N ARG A 26 1.91 28.07 -0.19
CA ARG A 26 1.58 28.60 -1.53
C ARG A 26 0.08 28.66 -1.79
N THR A 27 -0.70 27.81 -1.12
CA THR A 27 -2.17 27.75 -1.21
C THR A 27 -2.88 28.54 -0.10
N ALA A 28 -2.10 29.15 0.82
CA ALA A 28 -2.66 30.00 1.86
C ALA A 28 -3.43 31.18 1.25
N GLY A 29 -4.58 31.49 1.81
CA GLY A 29 -5.46 32.60 1.42
C GLY A 29 -5.99 33.34 2.62
N GLU A 30 -6.89 34.34 2.36
CA GLU A 30 -7.49 35.17 3.42
C GLU A 30 -8.31 34.28 4.39
N GLY A 31 -7.99 34.38 5.68
CA GLY A 31 -8.66 33.59 6.72
C GLY A 31 -8.11 32.18 6.91
N SER A 32 -7.05 31.76 6.17
CA SER A 32 -6.47 30.42 6.32
C SER A 32 -5.73 30.25 7.65
N LEU A 33 -5.78 29.04 8.19
CA LEU A 33 -4.87 28.53 9.22
C LEU A 33 -3.83 27.65 8.54
N PHE A 34 -2.57 28.09 8.54
CA PHE A 34 -1.47 27.31 7.98
C PHE A 34 -0.94 26.32 9.02
N LEU A 35 -0.93 25.03 8.70
CA LEU A 35 -0.40 23.95 9.52
C LEU A 35 1.06 23.68 9.10
N ALA A 36 2.01 24.27 9.79
CA ALA A 36 3.43 24.23 9.50
C ALA A 36 4.05 22.96 10.09
N LEU A 37 4.14 21.90 9.27
CA LEU A 37 4.67 20.60 9.68
C LEU A 37 6.18 20.55 9.48
N HIS A 38 6.87 19.90 10.42
CA HIS A 38 8.30 19.58 10.25
C HIS A 38 8.44 18.40 9.28
N GLY A 39 9.14 18.61 8.15
CA GLY A 39 9.46 17.62 7.16
C GLY A 39 10.85 17.01 7.32
N ALA A 40 11.17 15.97 6.55
CA ALA A 40 12.49 15.32 6.59
C ALA A 40 13.64 16.23 6.06
N ARG A 41 13.33 17.22 5.22
CA ARG A 41 14.31 18.10 4.57
C ARG A 41 14.09 19.59 4.88
N GLU A 42 12.87 19.97 5.16
CA GLU A 42 12.44 21.36 5.33
C GLU A 42 11.54 21.47 6.54
N ASP A 43 11.57 22.59 7.23
CA ASP A 43 10.63 22.91 8.32
C ASP A 43 9.53 23.83 7.77
N GLY A 44 8.26 23.40 7.92
CA GLY A 44 7.11 24.22 7.53
C GLY A 44 7.06 25.57 8.21
N ALA A 45 7.66 25.71 9.40
CA ALA A 45 7.77 26.98 10.13
C ALA A 45 8.55 28.07 9.35
N ASP A 46 9.50 27.68 8.50
CA ASP A 46 10.28 28.60 7.67
C ASP A 46 9.39 29.34 6.65
N TYR A 47 8.28 28.75 6.27
CA TYR A 47 7.30 29.30 5.32
C TYR A 47 6.17 30.09 6.00
N ALA A 48 6.21 30.27 7.32
CA ALA A 48 5.15 30.97 8.07
C ALA A 48 4.94 32.42 7.60
N LYS A 49 6.04 33.16 7.30
CA LYS A 49 5.98 34.54 6.80
C LYS A 49 5.35 34.60 5.41
N GLU A 50 5.65 33.63 4.54
CA GLU A 50 5.07 33.54 3.21
C GLU A 50 3.55 33.27 3.30
N ALA A 51 3.14 32.28 4.11
CA ALA A 51 1.73 31.98 4.33
C ALA A 51 0.97 33.20 4.88
N ALA A 52 1.54 33.92 5.85
CA ALA A 52 0.96 35.15 6.40
C ALA A 52 0.84 36.25 5.34
N ALA A 53 1.84 36.44 4.48
CA ALA A 53 1.82 37.40 3.39
C ALA A 53 0.73 37.09 2.33
N ARG A 54 0.31 35.81 2.23
CA ARG A 54 -0.77 35.35 1.33
C ARG A 54 -2.16 35.40 1.99
N GLY A 55 -2.24 35.73 3.30
CA GLY A 55 -3.50 35.91 4.00
C GLY A 55 -3.80 34.90 5.10
N ALA A 56 -2.84 34.01 5.43
CA ALA A 56 -2.98 33.16 6.61
C ALA A 56 -3.05 34.02 7.87
N VAL A 57 -4.13 33.88 8.64
CA VAL A 57 -4.37 34.67 9.85
C VAL A 57 -3.63 34.12 11.06
N CYS A 58 -3.22 32.86 11.00
CA CYS A 58 -2.46 32.21 12.07
C CYS A 58 -1.70 30.99 11.52
N VAL A 59 -0.64 30.59 12.23
CA VAL A 59 0.19 29.40 11.90
C VAL A 59 0.23 28.47 13.10
N VAL A 60 -0.05 27.18 12.89
CA VAL A 60 0.18 26.12 13.88
C VAL A 60 1.59 25.58 13.68
N THR A 61 2.42 25.61 14.72
CA THR A 61 3.85 25.28 14.62
C THR A 61 4.40 24.85 15.99
N GLU A 62 5.53 24.14 16.00
CA GLU A 62 6.24 23.76 17.22
C GLU A 62 7.12 24.90 17.74
N HIS A 63 7.56 25.80 16.87
CA HIS A 63 8.45 26.92 17.17
C HIS A 63 7.84 28.27 16.75
N ALA A 64 8.14 29.31 17.51
CA ALA A 64 7.64 30.64 17.22
C ALA A 64 8.22 31.20 15.90
N ALA A 65 7.33 31.60 14.98
CA ALA A 65 7.71 32.34 13.79
C ALA A 65 7.70 33.84 14.10
N GLU A 66 8.80 34.51 13.77
CA GLU A 66 8.97 35.94 14.08
C GLU A 66 7.99 36.81 13.30
N GLY A 67 7.22 37.62 14.03
CA GLY A 67 6.28 38.57 13.44
C GLY A 67 4.93 37.99 13.04
N VAL A 68 4.74 36.66 13.10
CA VAL A 68 3.53 35.97 12.67
C VAL A 68 2.69 35.52 13.88
N PRO A 69 1.34 35.64 13.84
CA PRO A 69 0.48 35.02 14.83
C PRO A 69 0.60 33.49 14.81
N CYS A 70 0.90 32.87 15.97
CA CYS A 70 1.14 31.43 16.05
C CYS A 70 0.28 30.77 17.13
N VAL A 71 -0.11 29.53 16.85
CA VAL A 71 -0.53 28.53 17.85
C VAL A 71 0.65 27.57 18.02
N LEU A 72 1.33 27.68 19.16
CA LEU A 72 2.44 26.80 19.49
C LEU A 72 1.91 25.50 20.08
N VAL A 73 2.36 24.38 19.53
CA VAL A 73 1.94 23.01 19.91
C VAL A 73 3.20 22.16 20.17
N PRO A 74 3.11 21.12 21.01
CA PRO A 74 4.23 20.19 21.23
C PRO A 74 4.55 19.31 20.02
N ASP A 75 3.56 18.98 19.18
CA ASP A 75 3.68 18.13 18.00
C ASP A 75 2.72 18.68 16.93
N ALA A 76 3.27 19.27 15.88
CA ALA A 76 2.49 19.88 14.79
C ALA A 76 1.75 18.85 13.94
N HIS A 77 2.30 17.64 13.79
CA HIS A 77 1.64 16.55 13.07
C HIS A 77 0.39 16.05 13.81
N GLU A 78 0.49 15.88 15.13
CA GLU A 78 -0.64 15.49 15.96
C GLU A 78 -1.72 16.60 15.96
N ALA A 79 -1.30 17.84 16.09
CA ALA A 79 -2.20 19.00 16.04
C ALA A 79 -2.93 19.08 14.70
N ALA A 80 -2.21 18.89 13.58
CA ALA A 80 -2.80 18.89 12.24
C ALA A 80 -3.86 17.81 12.08
N ALA A 81 -3.59 16.57 12.55
CA ALA A 81 -4.55 15.47 12.48
C ALA A 81 -5.82 15.78 13.28
N LYS A 82 -5.69 16.28 14.52
CA LYS A 82 -6.82 16.65 15.39
C LYS A 82 -7.62 17.83 14.84
N LEU A 83 -6.94 18.86 14.34
CA LEU A 83 -7.60 20.03 13.73
C LEU A 83 -8.33 19.65 12.45
N ALA A 84 -7.73 18.84 11.57
CA ALA A 84 -8.36 18.35 10.36
C ALA A 84 -9.63 17.52 10.68
N ALA A 85 -9.53 16.58 11.63
CA ALA A 85 -10.69 15.79 12.05
C ALA A 85 -11.84 16.69 12.54
N ARG A 86 -11.54 17.63 13.40
CA ARG A 86 -12.54 18.57 13.92
C ARG A 86 -13.12 19.47 12.83
N TRP A 87 -12.29 19.94 11.90
CA TRP A 87 -12.70 20.77 10.76
C TRP A 87 -13.73 20.06 9.88
N TYR A 88 -13.52 18.79 9.60
CA TYR A 88 -14.44 17.98 8.80
C TYR A 88 -15.56 17.30 9.62
N GLY A 89 -15.69 17.61 10.92
CA GLY A 89 -16.77 17.13 11.77
C GLY A 89 -16.62 15.70 12.27
N ASP A 90 -15.37 15.29 12.55
CA ASP A 90 -14.99 13.99 13.10
C ASP A 90 -15.59 12.80 12.31
N PRO A 91 -15.37 12.73 10.98
CA PRO A 91 -16.07 11.80 10.10
C PRO A 91 -15.77 10.32 10.38
N ALA A 92 -14.58 10.01 10.90
CA ALA A 92 -14.19 8.64 11.25
C ALA A 92 -15.10 8.03 12.32
N GLY A 93 -15.60 8.84 13.26
CA GLY A 93 -16.53 8.39 14.31
C GLY A 93 -17.91 7.95 13.80
N ARG A 94 -18.24 8.23 12.54
CA ARG A 94 -19.50 7.85 11.88
C ARG A 94 -19.44 6.52 11.15
N MET A 95 -18.26 5.90 11.07
CA MET A 95 -17.99 4.70 10.27
C MET A 95 -17.13 3.70 11.04
N THR A 96 -17.18 2.44 10.65
CA THR A 96 -16.22 1.42 11.10
C THR A 96 -14.96 1.55 10.25
N VAL A 97 -13.85 2.04 10.83
CA VAL A 97 -12.59 2.23 10.10
C VAL A 97 -11.63 1.11 10.43
N VAL A 98 -11.13 0.44 9.39
CA VAL A 98 -10.12 -0.63 9.47
C VAL A 98 -8.81 -0.15 8.85
N GLY A 99 -7.72 -0.23 9.62
CA GLY A 99 -6.39 0.12 9.16
C GLY A 99 -5.55 -1.12 8.88
N VAL A 100 -4.94 -1.22 7.70
CA VAL A 100 -4.07 -2.31 7.31
C VAL A 100 -2.64 -1.82 7.16
N THR A 101 -1.71 -2.39 7.93
CA THR A 101 -0.28 -2.08 7.87
C THR A 101 0.56 -3.33 7.63
N GLY A 102 1.80 -3.14 7.20
CA GLY A 102 2.77 -4.19 6.89
C GLY A 102 3.74 -3.71 5.82
N THR A 103 4.75 -4.51 5.47
CA THR A 103 5.61 -4.23 4.32
C THR A 103 4.87 -4.57 3.04
N ASN A 104 4.43 -5.80 2.88
CA ASN A 104 3.74 -6.34 1.71
C ASN A 104 2.29 -6.73 2.05
N GLY A 105 1.43 -6.90 1.04
CA GLY A 105 0.06 -7.40 1.19
C GLY A 105 -0.99 -6.38 1.58
N LYS A 106 -0.64 -5.14 1.97
CA LYS A 106 -1.60 -4.10 2.38
C LYS A 106 -2.71 -3.89 1.35
N THR A 107 -2.33 -3.59 0.11
CA THR A 107 -3.28 -3.31 -0.98
C THR A 107 -4.20 -4.50 -1.24
N THR A 108 -3.65 -5.70 -1.37
CA THR A 108 -4.47 -6.91 -1.60
C THR A 108 -5.43 -7.13 -0.45
N THR A 109 -4.96 -7.07 0.80
CA THR A 109 -5.80 -7.26 1.98
C THR A 109 -6.92 -6.22 2.08
N THR A 110 -6.64 -4.94 1.79
CA THR A 110 -7.67 -3.89 1.82
C THR A 110 -8.75 -4.10 0.76
N TYR A 111 -8.38 -4.53 -0.45
CA TYR A 111 -9.34 -4.84 -1.50
C TYR A 111 -10.17 -6.08 -1.20
N LEU A 112 -9.53 -7.15 -0.68
CA LEU A 112 -10.25 -8.36 -0.26
C LEU A 112 -11.26 -8.02 0.84
N LEU A 113 -10.82 -7.26 1.85
CA LEU A 113 -11.67 -6.90 2.98
C LEU A 113 -12.82 -5.97 2.56
N LYS A 114 -12.55 -5.01 1.64
CA LYS A 114 -13.63 -4.18 1.06
C LYS A 114 -14.70 -5.05 0.42
N GLN A 115 -14.32 -5.93 -0.53
CA GLN A 115 -15.26 -6.80 -1.23
C GLN A 115 -15.99 -7.76 -0.29
N LEU A 116 -15.30 -8.27 0.74
CA LEU A 116 -15.88 -9.14 1.75
C LEU A 116 -16.96 -8.40 2.57
N LEU A 117 -16.65 -7.21 3.07
CA LEU A 117 -17.61 -6.39 3.84
C LEU A 117 -18.82 -6.00 3.00
N GLU A 118 -18.62 -5.66 1.73
CA GLU A 118 -19.74 -5.37 0.80
C GLU A 118 -20.64 -6.56 0.58
N ARG A 119 -20.06 -7.77 0.41
CA ARG A 119 -20.84 -9.00 0.16
C ARG A 119 -21.54 -9.53 1.40
N CYS A 120 -20.86 -9.56 2.54
CA CYS A 120 -21.41 -10.13 3.78
C CYS A 120 -22.40 -9.19 4.46
N LEU A 121 -22.18 -7.87 4.41
CA LEU A 121 -22.98 -6.90 5.14
C LEU A 121 -23.93 -6.08 4.25
N GLY A 122 -23.82 -6.16 2.92
CA GLY A 122 -24.49 -5.24 2.01
C GLY A 122 -24.05 -3.77 2.24
N ALA A 123 -22.87 -3.57 2.83
CA ALA A 123 -22.36 -2.27 3.24
C ALA A 123 -21.82 -1.50 2.03
N LYS A 124 -21.95 -0.16 2.04
CA LYS A 124 -21.15 0.69 1.17
C LYS A 124 -19.81 0.97 1.85
N VAL A 125 -18.73 0.55 1.21
CA VAL A 125 -17.37 0.58 1.79
C VAL A 125 -16.49 1.59 1.07
N GLY A 126 -15.83 2.48 1.84
CA GLY A 126 -14.74 3.33 1.36
C GLY A 126 -13.41 2.57 1.34
N LEU A 127 -12.56 2.86 0.36
CA LEU A 127 -11.18 2.36 0.27
C LEU A 127 -10.21 3.53 0.18
N ILE A 128 -9.13 3.51 0.94
CA ILE A 128 -8.01 4.45 0.83
C ILE A 128 -6.72 3.64 0.68
N GLY A 129 -6.01 3.81 -0.44
CA GLY A 129 -4.82 2.99 -0.67
C GLY A 129 -3.93 3.45 -1.82
N THR A 130 -2.91 2.64 -2.08
CA THR A 130 -1.83 2.95 -3.03
C THR A 130 -2.33 3.07 -4.45
N ASN A 131 -3.18 2.14 -4.90
CA ASN A 131 -3.62 2.09 -6.31
C ASN A 131 -4.64 3.19 -6.62
N GLN A 132 -5.59 3.39 -5.72
CA GLN A 132 -6.69 4.35 -5.85
C GLN A 132 -7.42 4.50 -4.53
N ASN A 133 -8.22 5.57 -4.40
CA ASN A 133 -9.23 5.69 -3.37
C ASN A 133 -10.59 5.33 -3.97
N MET A 134 -11.54 4.84 -3.16
CA MET A 134 -12.88 4.49 -3.64
C MET A 134 -13.95 4.91 -2.63
N ILE A 135 -15.10 5.35 -3.16
CA ILE A 135 -16.33 5.60 -2.39
C ILE A 135 -17.41 4.65 -2.94
N GLY A 136 -17.57 3.47 -2.32
CA GLY A 136 -18.27 2.38 -2.96
C GLY A 136 -17.55 1.98 -4.25
N ASP A 137 -18.25 2.08 -5.41
CA ASP A 137 -17.66 1.75 -6.72
C ASP A 137 -17.03 2.96 -7.43
N ALA A 138 -17.23 4.18 -6.92
CA ALA A 138 -16.64 5.38 -7.50
C ALA A 138 -15.13 5.45 -7.20
N VAL A 139 -14.32 5.49 -8.25
CA VAL A 139 -12.86 5.55 -8.18
C VAL A 139 -12.39 6.99 -8.14
N LEU A 140 -11.47 7.28 -7.22
CA LEU A 140 -10.80 8.57 -7.06
C LEU A 140 -9.28 8.35 -7.16
N PRO A 141 -8.51 9.34 -7.68
CA PRO A 141 -7.06 9.23 -7.75
C PRO A 141 -6.45 9.13 -6.35
N ALA A 142 -5.34 8.41 -6.24
CA ALA A 142 -4.51 8.34 -5.05
C ALA A 142 -3.11 8.88 -5.36
N GLU A 143 -2.66 9.87 -4.59
CA GLU A 143 -1.31 10.41 -4.72
C GLU A 143 -0.32 9.71 -3.79
N ARG A 144 -0.82 9.13 -2.70
CA ARG A 144 -0.06 8.45 -1.65
C ARG A 144 -0.85 7.27 -1.09
N THR A 145 -0.12 6.24 -0.65
CA THR A 145 -0.70 5.08 0.06
C THR A 145 -1.62 5.50 1.20
N THR A 146 -1.17 6.48 1.99
CA THR A 146 -1.97 7.12 3.05
C THR A 146 -1.83 8.62 2.85
N PRO A 147 -2.92 9.34 2.58
CA PRO A 147 -2.90 10.80 2.40
C PRO A 147 -2.35 11.55 3.62
N ASP A 148 -2.02 12.83 3.46
CA ASP A 148 -1.81 13.73 4.59
C ASP A 148 -3.08 13.88 5.44
N ALA A 149 -2.93 14.42 6.65
CA ALA A 149 -4.02 14.46 7.62
C ALA A 149 -5.25 15.25 7.12
N LEU A 150 -5.05 16.33 6.39
CA LEU A 150 -6.14 17.17 5.89
C LEU A 150 -6.89 16.46 4.76
N THR A 151 -6.17 15.93 3.76
CA THR A 151 -6.75 15.16 2.66
C THR A 151 -7.45 13.89 3.17
N LEU A 152 -6.88 13.21 4.17
CA LEU A 152 -7.45 12.01 4.77
C LEU A 152 -8.81 12.31 5.42
N GLN A 153 -8.91 13.35 6.22
CA GLN A 153 -10.17 13.69 6.89
C GLN A 153 -11.22 14.20 5.90
N ARG A 154 -10.81 14.91 4.84
CA ARG A 154 -11.71 15.30 3.75
C ARG A 154 -12.29 14.07 3.04
N LEU A 155 -11.45 13.09 2.67
CA LEU A 155 -11.94 11.85 2.06
C LEU A 155 -12.88 11.07 2.97
N LEU A 156 -12.55 10.96 4.27
CA LEU A 156 -13.45 10.33 5.24
C LEU A 156 -14.79 11.06 5.35
N ARG A 157 -14.78 12.37 5.26
CA ARG A 157 -16.02 13.18 5.24
C ARG A 157 -16.83 12.90 3.98
N GLU A 158 -16.22 12.89 2.81
CA GLU A 158 -16.85 12.56 1.53
C GLU A 158 -17.45 11.14 1.56
N MET A 159 -16.72 10.15 2.12
CA MET A 159 -17.21 8.77 2.32
C MET A 159 -18.42 8.71 3.23
N ALA A 160 -18.37 9.39 4.38
CA ALA A 160 -19.48 9.43 5.35
C ALA A 160 -20.73 10.08 4.74
N ASP A 161 -20.57 11.19 4.01
CA ASP A 161 -21.68 11.90 3.36
C ASP A 161 -22.25 11.10 2.18
N ALA A 162 -21.44 10.28 1.52
CA ALA A 162 -21.88 9.35 0.49
C ALA A 162 -22.56 8.08 1.06
N GLY A 163 -22.67 7.95 2.39
CA GLY A 163 -23.34 6.83 3.07
C GLY A 163 -22.47 5.58 3.24
N CYS A 164 -21.14 5.71 3.18
CA CYS A 164 -20.27 4.60 3.59
C CYS A 164 -20.45 4.34 5.09
N THR A 165 -20.59 3.05 5.45
CA THR A 165 -20.67 2.60 6.84
C THR A 165 -19.34 2.03 7.32
N HIS A 166 -18.49 1.61 6.38
CA HIS A 166 -17.17 1.06 6.64
C HIS A 166 -16.13 1.74 5.75
N VAL A 167 -14.90 1.84 6.26
CA VAL A 167 -13.73 2.28 5.49
C VAL A 167 -12.59 1.32 5.77
N VAL A 168 -11.95 0.83 4.71
CA VAL A 168 -10.74 0.04 4.80
C VAL A 168 -9.59 0.86 4.21
N MET A 169 -8.50 1.04 4.96
CA MET A 169 -7.41 1.88 4.49
C MET A 169 -6.04 1.27 4.73
N GLU A 170 -5.14 1.50 3.77
CA GLU A 170 -3.72 1.23 3.94
C GLU A 170 -3.11 2.29 4.87
N VAL A 171 -2.39 1.83 5.90
CA VAL A 171 -1.68 2.70 6.84
C VAL A 171 -0.18 2.45 6.75
N SER A 172 0.53 3.33 6.03
CA SER A 172 1.97 3.23 5.85
C SER A 172 2.73 3.61 7.13
N SER A 173 3.95 3.07 7.30
CA SER A 173 4.82 3.42 8.42
C SER A 173 5.16 4.92 8.48
N HIS A 174 5.37 5.54 7.32
CA HIS A 174 5.56 6.99 7.21
C HIS A 174 4.35 7.77 7.74
N ALA A 175 3.13 7.33 7.38
CA ALA A 175 1.91 7.97 7.86
C ALA A 175 1.75 7.85 9.39
N LEU A 176 2.18 6.71 9.96
CA LEU A 176 2.15 6.49 11.40
C LEU A 176 3.20 7.34 12.13
N VAL A 177 4.41 7.47 11.58
CA VAL A 177 5.44 8.37 12.14
C VAL A 177 4.97 9.82 12.08
N GLN A 178 4.43 10.24 10.94
CA GLN A 178 3.92 11.59 10.69
C GLN A 178 2.50 11.81 11.23
N ARG A 179 1.97 10.90 12.03
CA ARG A 179 0.64 10.99 12.68
C ARG A 179 -0.51 11.37 11.74
N ARG A 180 -0.42 11.07 10.43
CA ARG A 180 -1.45 11.44 9.44
C ARG A 180 -2.83 10.89 9.79
N ALA A 181 -2.86 9.68 10.39
CA ALA A 181 -4.06 9.02 10.87
C ALA A 181 -4.25 9.14 12.41
N GLY A 182 -3.54 10.06 13.07
CA GLY A 182 -3.50 10.16 14.54
C GLY A 182 -4.80 10.55 15.22
N ALA A 183 -5.79 11.04 14.44
CA ALA A 183 -7.12 11.39 14.94
C ALA A 183 -8.20 10.32 14.62
N ILE A 184 -7.79 9.12 14.17
CA ILE A 184 -8.71 8.03 13.86
C ILE A 184 -8.66 6.99 14.98
N ASP A 185 -9.82 6.70 15.58
CA ASP A 185 -10.01 5.54 16.45
C ASP A 185 -10.41 4.35 15.57
N PHE A 186 -9.45 3.49 15.26
CA PHE A 186 -9.69 2.33 14.39
C PHE A 186 -10.50 1.26 15.11
N ALA A 187 -11.54 0.78 14.47
CA ALA A 187 -12.27 -0.39 14.95
C ALA A 187 -11.38 -1.63 14.95
N LEU A 188 -10.51 -1.74 13.95
CA LEU A 188 -9.59 -2.86 13.77
C LEU A 188 -8.29 -2.42 13.11
N GLY A 189 -7.16 -2.91 13.64
CA GLY A 189 -5.85 -2.86 12.99
C GLY A 189 -5.46 -4.22 12.45
N VAL A 190 -4.94 -4.28 11.23
CA VAL A 190 -4.45 -5.52 10.59
C VAL A 190 -2.95 -5.40 10.32
N PHE A 191 -2.18 -6.41 10.74
CA PHE A 191 -0.74 -6.53 10.43
C PHE A 191 -0.48 -7.70 9.50
N THR A 192 0.08 -7.45 8.34
CA THR A 192 0.36 -8.48 7.33
C THR A 192 1.74 -9.12 7.49
N ASN A 193 2.80 -8.32 7.51
CA ASN A 193 4.20 -8.77 7.68
C ASN A 193 5.17 -7.59 7.84
N LEU A 194 6.42 -7.91 8.24
CA LEU A 194 7.53 -6.95 8.25
C LEU A 194 8.78 -7.56 7.62
N THR A 195 9.15 -7.07 6.45
CA THR A 195 10.42 -7.37 5.77
C THR A 195 11.22 -6.10 5.53
N GLN A 196 12.48 -6.23 5.13
CA GLN A 196 13.35 -5.08 4.94
C GLN A 196 12.83 -4.13 3.84
N ASP A 197 12.49 -2.91 4.25
CA ASP A 197 12.08 -1.81 3.39
C ASP A 197 12.19 -0.48 4.16
N HIS A 198 12.29 0.64 3.45
CA HIS A 198 12.27 1.99 4.03
C HIS A 198 13.30 2.24 5.14
N LEU A 199 14.46 1.55 5.13
CA LEU A 199 15.52 1.78 6.11
C LEU A 199 16.25 3.11 5.91
N ASP A 200 16.17 3.69 4.72
CA ASP A 200 16.57 5.07 4.44
C ASP A 200 15.83 6.10 5.32
N TYR A 201 14.59 5.79 5.69
CA TYR A 201 13.75 6.63 6.54
C TYR A 201 13.76 6.20 8.01
N HIS A 202 13.65 4.90 8.29
CA HIS A 202 13.52 4.38 9.66
C HIS A 202 14.86 4.07 10.33
N GLY A 203 15.94 3.92 9.57
CA GLY A 203 17.29 3.58 10.05
C GLY A 203 17.45 2.10 10.40
N THR A 204 16.56 1.52 11.20
CA THR A 204 16.63 0.12 11.64
C THR A 204 15.29 -0.61 11.49
N MET A 205 15.34 -1.95 11.48
CA MET A 205 14.13 -2.79 11.45
C MET A 205 13.29 -2.64 12.72
N GLU A 206 13.93 -2.43 13.86
CA GLU A 206 13.27 -2.18 15.14
C GLU A 206 12.45 -0.88 15.09
N ALA A 207 13.04 0.22 14.62
CA ALA A 207 12.34 1.48 14.47
C ALA A 207 11.20 1.39 13.44
N TYR A 208 11.38 0.59 12.38
CA TYR A 208 10.36 0.30 11.39
C TYR A 208 9.19 -0.49 11.99
N CYS A 209 9.47 -1.50 12.82
CA CYS A 209 8.46 -2.23 13.58
C CYS A 209 7.70 -1.31 14.55
N ASP A 210 8.43 -0.51 15.34
CA ASP A 210 7.86 0.42 16.31
C ASP A 210 6.96 1.49 15.64
N ALA A 211 7.32 1.91 14.43
CA ALA A 211 6.48 2.80 13.62
C ALA A 211 5.13 2.14 13.30
N LYS A 212 5.13 0.87 12.86
CA LYS A 212 3.87 0.13 12.56
C LYS A 212 3.07 -0.20 13.83
N ALA A 213 3.73 -0.49 14.94
CA ALA A 213 3.09 -0.75 16.23
C ALA A 213 2.21 0.41 16.72
N ARG A 214 2.46 1.65 16.25
CA ARG A 214 1.63 2.82 16.59
C ARG A 214 0.16 2.65 16.18
N LEU A 215 -0.12 1.93 15.07
CA LEU A 215 -1.50 1.66 14.64
C LEU A 215 -2.27 0.93 15.74
N PHE A 216 -1.67 -0.07 16.37
CA PHE A 216 -2.34 -0.96 17.32
C PHE A 216 -2.60 -0.33 18.68
N ARG A 217 -1.97 0.84 18.97
CA ARG A 217 -2.24 1.64 20.17
C ARG A 217 -3.51 2.50 20.04
N GLN A 218 -4.07 2.61 18.84
CA GLN A 218 -5.29 3.36 18.53
C GLN A 218 -6.36 2.49 17.86
N CYS A 219 -6.31 1.16 18.11
CA CYS A 219 -7.28 0.18 17.64
C CYS A 219 -8.09 -0.42 18.78
N ARG A 220 -9.35 -0.72 18.52
CA ARG A 220 -10.22 -1.44 19.45
C ARG A 220 -10.04 -2.95 19.40
N ALA A 221 -9.52 -3.48 18.27
CA ALA A 221 -9.12 -4.87 18.09
C ALA A 221 -7.95 -4.95 17.09
N ALA A 222 -7.25 -6.09 17.07
CA ALA A 222 -6.14 -6.33 16.16
C ALA A 222 -6.25 -7.73 15.53
N ALA A 223 -5.92 -7.83 14.23
CA ALA A 223 -5.68 -9.09 13.54
C ALA A 223 -4.22 -9.10 13.04
N VAL A 224 -3.40 -10.04 13.47
CA VAL A 224 -1.95 -10.01 13.22
C VAL A 224 -1.45 -11.32 12.66
N ASN A 225 -0.50 -11.27 11.73
CA ASN A 225 0.23 -12.43 11.27
C ASN A 225 1.13 -12.97 12.41
N GLY A 226 0.73 -14.09 13.01
CA GLY A 226 1.46 -14.69 14.13
C GLY A 226 2.72 -15.43 13.70
N ASP A 227 2.89 -15.73 12.42
CA ASP A 227 4.09 -16.37 11.88
C ASP A 227 5.22 -15.36 11.59
N ASP A 228 4.92 -14.07 11.58
CA ASP A 228 5.93 -13.04 11.38
C ASP A 228 6.81 -12.87 12.63
N PRO A 229 8.15 -12.97 12.50
CA PRO A 229 9.06 -12.91 13.64
C PRO A 229 9.04 -11.57 14.38
N TRP A 230 8.49 -10.51 13.79
CA TRP A 230 8.36 -9.19 14.42
C TRP A 230 7.06 -9.02 15.20
N THR A 231 6.12 -9.95 15.07
CA THR A 231 4.82 -9.87 15.77
C THR A 231 4.97 -9.75 17.30
N PRO A 232 5.87 -10.45 18.00
CA PRO A 232 6.03 -10.27 19.44
C PRO A 232 6.41 -8.82 19.80
N ARG A 233 7.35 -8.19 19.07
CA ARG A 233 7.72 -6.79 19.29
C ARG A 233 6.60 -5.82 18.93
N LEU A 234 5.91 -6.06 17.81
CA LEU A 234 4.78 -5.23 17.37
C LEU A 234 3.68 -5.17 18.42
N LEU A 235 3.46 -6.28 19.13
CA LEU A 235 2.44 -6.40 20.17
C LEU A 235 2.89 -5.87 21.54
N GLU A 236 4.15 -5.47 21.71
CA GLU A 236 4.57 -4.80 22.95
C GLU A 236 3.70 -3.55 23.21
N ASN A 237 3.08 -3.49 24.39
CA ASN A 237 2.18 -2.42 24.82
C ASN A 237 0.84 -2.31 24.01
N VAL A 238 0.45 -3.35 23.30
CA VAL A 238 -0.90 -3.47 22.71
C VAL A 238 -1.85 -4.02 23.77
N THR A 239 -2.96 -3.33 24.00
CA THR A 239 -3.92 -3.66 25.06
C THR A 239 -5.27 -4.14 24.54
N CYS A 240 -5.54 -3.97 23.26
CA CYS A 240 -6.78 -4.44 22.64
C CYS A 240 -6.75 -5.97 22.42
N PRO A 241 -7.91 -6.63 22.25
CA PRO A 241 -7.99 -8.01 21.83
C PRO A 241 -7.21 -8.26 20.55
N VAL A 242 -6.49 -9.37 20.47
CA VAL A 242 -5.65 -9.75 19.32
C VAL A 242 -6.08 -11.11 18.81
N THR A 243 -6.38 -11.21 17.52
CA THR A 243 -6.55 -12.46 16.77
C THR A 243 -5.30 -12.73 15.94
N ARG A 244 -4.61 -13.83 16.18
CA ARG A 244 -3.44 -14.25 15.39
C ARG A 244 -3.86 -15.15 14.25
N PHE A 245 -3.33 -14.90 13.08
CA PHE A 245 -3.52 -15.77 11.91
C PHE A 245 -2.19 -16.19 11.30
N GLY A 246 -2.15 -17.35 10.65
CA GLY A 246 -0.97 -17.87 9.98
C GLY A 246 -1.10 -19.36 9.65
N GLN A 247 0.03 -20.01 9.31
CA GLN A 247 0.12 -21.45 9.10
C GLN A 247 0.62 -22.19 10.34
N GLY A 248 1.28 -21.48 11.26
CA GLY A 248 1.73 -22.04 12.53
C GLY A 248 0.57 -22.41 13.45
N LEU A 249 0.64 -23.57 14.10
CA LEU A 249 -0.42 -24.10 14.97
C LEU A 249 -0.69 -23.28 16.24
N ALA A 250 0.15 -22.30 16.55
CA ALA A 250 -0.04 -21.38 17.67
C ALA A 250 -0.93 -20.17 17.35
N ASN A 251 -1.46 -20.10 16.14
CA ASN A 251 -2.38 -19.05 15.71
C ASN A 251 -3.83 -19.38 16.05
N ASP A 252 -4.66 -18.36 16.25
CA ASP A 252 -6.09 -18.51 16.52
C ASP A 252 -6.87 -18.90 15.24
N LEU A 253 -6.35 -18.50 14.06
CA LEU A 253 -6.84 -18.87 12.75
C LEU A 253 -5.69 -19.45 11.92
N VAL A 254 -5.76 -20.73 11.61
CA VAL A 254 -4.70 -21.48 10.91
C VAL A 254 -5.12 -21.80 9.49
N GLY A 255 -4.25 -21.51 8.52
CA GLY A 255 -4.38 -21.97 7.13
C GLY A 255 -3.73 -23.34 6.96
N TRP A 256 -4.56 -24.38 6.93
CA TRP A 256 -4.14 -25.77 6.84
C TRP A 256 -4.31 -26.34 5.44
N ASP A 257 -3.47 -27.30 5.05
CA ASP A 257 -3.56 -28.04 3.78
C ASP A 257 -3.65 -27.13 2.55
N ALA A 258 -2.67 -26.21 2.45
CA ALA A 258 -2.65 -25.20 1.40
C ALA A 258 -2.17 -25.78 0.06
N HIS A 259 -2.97 -25.56 -0.99
CA HIS A 259 -2.65 -25.90 -2.37
C HIS A 259 -2.52 -24.63 -3.21
N TYR A 260 -1.42 -24.53 -3.94
CA TYR A 260 -1.07 -23.35 -4.76
C TYR A 260 -1.17 -23.72 -6.25
N CYS A 261 -1.98 -22.96 -7.00
CA CYS A 261 -2.15 -23.09 -8.43
C CYS A 261 -1.83 -21.76 -9.13
N ALA A 262 -1.70 -21.81 -10.46
CA ALA A 262 -1.39 -20.63 -11.26
C ALA A 262 -2.46 -19.53 -11.22
N ASP A 263 -3.70 -19.88 -10.86
CA ASP A 263 -4.86 -19.00 -10.86
C ASP A 263 -5.50 -18.80 -9.46
N ARG A 264 -5.10 -19.60 -8.46
CA ARG A 264 -5.73 -19.58 -7.14
C ARG A 264 -4.87 -20.18 -6.04
N VAL A 265 -5.27 -19.92 -4.81
CA VAL A 265 -4.88 -20.68 -3.62
C VAL A 265 -6.13 -21.29 -2.99
N SER A 266 -6.04 -22.55 -2.53
CA SER A 266 -7.07 -23.20 -1.73
C SER A 266 -6.47 -23.78 -0.46
N PHE A 267 -7.20 -23.71 0.65
CA PHE A 267 -6.77 -24.18 1.95
C PHE A 267 -7.97 -24.38 2.87
N THR A 268 -7.77 -24.98 4.02
CA THR A 268 -8.78 -25.06 5.10
C THR A 268 -8.44 -24.02 6.17
N ALA A 269 -9.33 -23.06 6.40
CA ALA A 269 -9.25 -22.15 7.53
C ALA A 269 -9.73 -22.85 8.80
N CYS A 270 -8.82 -23.09 9.74
CA CYS A 270 -9.09 -23.80 10.99
C CYS A 270 -9.05 -22.82 12.16
N SER A 271 -10.10 -22.82 12.98
CA SER A 271 -10.16 -22.24 14.32
C SER A 271 -10.45 -23.32 15.33
N ASP A 272 -10.55 -23.00 16.63
CA ASP A 272 -10.87 -23.98 17.68
C ASP A 272 -12.17 -24.74 17.44
N SER A 273 -13.13 -24.15 16.72
CA SER A 273 -14.49 -24.69 16.55
C SER A 273 -14.87 -25.01 15.11
N GLU A 274 -14.14 -24.50 14.11
CA GLU A 274 -14.56 -24.56 12.71
C GLU A 274 -13.39 -24.91 11.78
N HIS A 275 -13.70 -25.69 10.76
CA HIS A 275 -12.83 -26.05 9.65
C HIS A 275 -13.53 -25.73 8.33
N ILE A 276 -13.18 -24.62 7.74
CA ILE A 276 -13.88 -24.06 6.58
C ILE A 276 -12.97 -24.11 5.34
N PRO A 277 -13.38 -24.76 4.24
CA PRO A 277 -12.65 -24.72 2.99
C PRO A 277 -12.71 -23.30 2.41
N VAL A 278 -11.55 -22.80 1.97
CA VAL A 278 -11.37 -21.46 1.39
C VAL A 278 -10.72 -21.61 0.03
N THR A 279 -11.26 -20.90 -0.96
CA THR A 279 -10.63 -20.71 -2.26
C THR A 279 -10.53 -19.22 -2.56
N LEU A 280 -9.35 -18.75 -2.93
CA LEU A 280 -9.13 -17.38 -3.37
C LEU A 280 -8.50 -17.41 -4.77
N HIS A 281 -9.14 -16.77 -5.76
CA HIS A 281 -8.68 -16.70 -7.15
C HIS A 281 -7.59 -15.65 -7.35
N ILE A 282 -6.53 -15.75 -6.54
CA ILE A 282 -5.28 -15.01 -6.63
C ILE A 282 -4.16 -16.02 -6.32
N PRO A 283 -3.18 -16.21 -7.22
CA PRO A 283 -2.14 -17.20 -7.02
C PRO A 283 -1.17 -16.81 -5.90
N GLY A 284 -0.45 -17.81 -5.38
CA GLY A 284 0.73 -17.64 -4.57
C GLY A 284 0.55 -17.71 -3.07
N ALA A 285 1.66 -18.07 -2.39
CA ALA A 285 1.69 -18.26 -0.94
C ALA A 285 1.32 -17.00 -0.15
N PHE A 286 1.70 -15.81 -0.65
CA PHE A 286 1.30 -14.54 -0.02
C PHE A 286 -0.22 -14.31 -0.06
N SER A 287 -0.93 -14.91 -1.03
CA SER A 287 -2.39 -14.80 -1.14
C SER A 287 -3.10 -15.59 -0.04
N LEU A 288 -2.50 -16.69 0.43
CA LEU A 288 -2.95 -17.39 1.64
C LEU A 288 -2.96 -16.45 2.86
N TYR A 289 -1.83 -15.77 3.12
CA TYR A 289 -1.73 -14.85 4.26
C TYR A 289 -2.65 -13.65 4.12
N ASN A 290 -2.84 -13.10 2.90
CA ASN A 290 -3.80 -12.03 2.66
C ASN A 290 -5.25 -12.49 2.87
N ALA A 291 -5.59 -13.72 2.48
CA ALA A 291 -6.90 -14.33 2.75
C ALA A 291 -7.12 -14.54 4.25
N LEU A 292 -6.13 -15.11 4.95
CA LEU A 292 -6.20 -15.29 6.40
C LEU A 292 -6.32 -13.95 7.14
N ALA A 293 -5.60 -12.91 6.70
CA ALA A 293 -5.73 -11.56 7.25
C ALA A 293 -7.15 -11.01 7.07
N ALA A 294 -7.74 -11.21 5.89
CA ALA A 294 -9.12 -10.76 5.61
C ALA A 294 -10.15 -11.56 6.43
N LEU A 295 -9.97 -12.88 6.58
CA LEU A 295 -10.84 -13.72 7.41
C LEU A 295 -10.75 -13.37 8.89
N ALA A 296 -9.53 -13.22 9.44
CA ALA A 296 -9.32 -12.81 10.84
C ALA A 296 -9.91 -11.42 11.09
N ALA A 297 -9.76 -10.50 10.14
CA ALA A 297 -10.37 -9.18 10.22
C ALA A 297 -11.90 -9.25 10.20
N ALA A 298 -12.50 -10.07 9.32
CA ALA A 298 -13.93 -10.29 9.26
C ALA A 298 -14.47 -10.87 10.57
N GLN A 299 -13.81 -11.88 11.13
CA GLN A 299 -14.15 -12.49 12.42
C GLN A 299 -14.10 -11.46 13.56
N ALA A 300 -13.05 -10.63 13.62
CA ALA A 300 -12.93 -9.55 14.60
C ALA A 300 -14.03 -8.49 14.48
N LEU A 301 -14.63 -8.34 13.30
CA LEU A 301 -15.78 -7.47 13.04
C LEU A 301 -17.14 -8.18 13.22
N GLY A 302 -17.12 -9.44 13.69
CA GLY A 302 -18.35 -10.21 13.99
C GLY A 302 -18.97 -10.91 12.79
N ILE A 303 -18.26 -11.07 11.67
CA ILE A 303 -18.71 -11.81 10.49
C ILE A 303 -18.31 -13.29 10.66
N PRO A 304 -19.24 -14.26 10.51
CA PRO A 304 -18.92 -15.68 10.56
C PRO A 304 -17.87 -16.07 9.53
N ILE A 305 -16.92 -16.94 9.90
CA ILE A 305 -15.82 -17.35 9.00
C ILE A 305 -16.36 -18.03 7.73
N GLY A 306 -17.44 -18.81 7.85
CA GLY A 306 -18.07 -19.48 6.70
C GLY A 306 -18.59 -18.48 5.65
N ASP A 307 -19.27 -17.42 6.09
CA ASP A 307 -19.77 -16.36 5.20
C ASP A 307 -18.61 -15.58 4.58
N ALA A 308 -17.58 -15.28 5.37
CA ALA A 308 -16.38 -14.59 4.92
C ALA A 308 -15.61 -15.45 3.87
N ALA A 309 -15.47 -16.75 4.09
CA ALA A 309 -14.84 -17.68 3.15
C ALA A 309 -15.60 -17.77 1.81
N GLN A 310 -16.94 -17.85 1.88
CA GLN A 310 -17.78 -17.81 0.69
C GLN A 310 -17.62 -16.48 -0.06
N ALA A 311 -17.61 -15.36 0.64
CA ALA A 311 -17.38 -14.05 0.02
C ALA A 311 -16.01 -13.95 -0.66
N LEU A 312 -14.94 -14.48 -0.03
CA LEU A 312 -13.59 -14.50 -0.60
C LEU A 312 -13.50 -15.28 -1.90
N SER A 313 -14.23 -16.40 -2.04
CA SER A 313 -14.24 -17.19 -3.28
C SER A 313 -14.82 -16.44 -4.48
N LEU A 314 -15.55 -15.36 -4.24
CA LEU A 314 -16.12 -14.47 -5.25
C LEU A 314 -15.31 -13.17 -5.42
N CYS A 315 -14.25 -12.97 -4.62
CA CYS A 315 -13.43 -11.79 -4.72
C CYS A 315 -12.56 -11.81 -5.97
N GLN A 316 -12.49 -10.66 -6.62
CA GLN A 316 -11.58 -10.45 -7.73
C GLN A 316 -10.20 -10.04 -7.22
N GLY A 317 -9.17 -10.45 -7.97
CA GLY A 317 -7.80 -9.99 -7.74
C GLY A 317 -7.66 -8.47 -7.83
N VAL A 318 -6.54 -7.98 -7.36
CA VAL A 318 -6.21 -6.56 -7.38
C VAL A 318 -5.41 -6.26 -8.62
N ARG A 319 -5.80 -5.24 -9.36
CA ARG A 319 -5.07 -4.81 -10.55
C ARG A 319 -3.59 -4.56 -10.24
N GLY A 320 -2.70 -5.25 -10.96
CA GLY A 320 -1.25 -5.15 -10.79
C GLY A 320 -0.68 -5.79 -9.53
N ARG A 321 -1.39 -6.73 -8.91
CA ARG A 321 -0.91 -7.52 -7.76
C ARG A 321 -1.14 -9.00 -8.02
N ALA A 322 -0.11 -9.70 -8.52
CA ALA A 322 -0.20 -11.07 -9.03
C ALA A 322 -1.45 -11.27 -9.91
N GLU A 323 -1.73 -10.29 -10.75
CA GLU A 323 -2.91 -10.26 -11.59
C GLU A 323 -2.74 -11.23 -12.76
N VAL A 324 -3.58 -12.24 -12.81
CA VAL A 324 -3.66 -13.12 -13.97
C VAL A 324 -4.37 -12.38 -15.10
N VAL A 325 -3.67 -12.20 -16.22
CA VAL A 325 -4.28 -11.63 -17.43
C VAL A 325 -5.02 -12.74 -18.16
N PRO A 326 -6.34 -12.63 -18.36
CA PRO A 326 -7.08 -13.63 -19.14
C PRO A 326 -6.58 -13.65 -20.59
N THR A 327 -6.12 -14.83 -21.04
CA THR A 327 -5.67 -15.10 -22.40
C THR A 327 -6.25 -16.44 -22.85
N ASP A 328 -6.35 -16.65 -24.16
CA ASP A 328 -6.75 -17.93 -24.75
C ASP A 328 -5.52 -18.82 -25.05
N THR A 329 -4.41 -18.59 -24.35
CA THR A 329 -3.14 -19.33 -24.49
C THR A 329 -3.08 -20.51 -23.53
N ASP A 330 -2.15 -21.43 -23.81
CA ASP A 330 -1.83 -22.58 -22.97
C ASP A 330 -0.68 -22.28 -21.96
N TYR A 331 -0.35 -21.00 -21.78
CA TYR A 331 0.54 -20.47 -20.76
C TYR A 331 -0.13 -19.34 -19.97
N THR A 332 0.41 -19.03 -18.80
CA THR A 332 -0.16 -18.00 -17.90
C THR A 332 0.62 -16.69 -18.02
N VAL A 333 -0.08 -15.54 -18.06
CA VAL A 333 0.52 -14.21 -17.99
C VAL A 333 0.12 -13.55 -16.67
N LEU A 334 1.12 -13.11 -15.89
CA LEU A 334 0.95 -12.43 -14.61
C LEU A 334 1.50 -11.01 -14.68
N ILE A 335 0.77 -10.04 -14.14
CA ILE A 335 1.25 -8.66 -13.95
C ILE A 335 1.38 -8.38 -12.45
N ASP A 336 2.55 -7.84 -12.03
CA ASP A 336 2.81 -7.47 -10.65
C ASP A 336 3.56 -6.13 -10.51
N TYR A 337 3.33 -5.44 -9.40
CA TYR A 337 3.99 -4.17 -9.05
C TYR A 337 5.37 -4.37 -8.41
N ALA A 338 5.96 -5.54 -8.49
CA ALA A 338 7.26 -5.89 -7.92
C ALA A 338 8.40 -5.07 -8.56
N HIS A 339 8.74 -3.94 -7.95
CA HIS A 339 9.75 -2.97 -8.41
C HIS A 339 10.92 -2.81 -7.42
N THR A 340 11.00 -3.70 -6.43
CA THR A 340 12.07 -3.79 -5.42
C THR A 340 12.69 -5.18 -5.43
N PRO A 341 13.93 -5.38 -4.92
CA PRO A 341 14.55 -6.70 -4.82
C PRO A 341 13.66 -7.72 -4.08
N ASP A 342 13.12 -7.34 -2.93
CA ASP A 342 12.25 -8.21 -2.14
C ASP A 342 10.92 -8.51 -2.86
N GLY A 343 10.29 -7.51 -3.49
CA GLY A 343 9.09 -7.70 -4.29
C GLY A 343 9.31 -8.67 -5.45
N LEU A 344 10.42 -8.49 -6.22
CA LEU A 344 10.75 -9.36 -7.33
C LEU A 344 11.06 -10.80 -6.87
N LYS A 345 11.83 -10.94 -5.77
CA LYS A 345 12.09 -12.23 -5.15
C LYS A 345 10.79 -12.93 -4.74
N ASN A 346 9.89 -12.20 -4.09
CA ASN A 346 8.64 -12.76 -3.58
C ASN A 346 7.74 -13.25 -4.72
N ILE A 347 7.52 -12.45 -5.77
CA ILE A 347 6.68 -12.88 -6.88
C ILE A 347 7.30 -14.06 -7.63
N LEU A 348 8.61 -14.03 -7.96
CA LEU A 348 9.26 -15.12 -8.66
C LEU A 348 9.31 -16.40 -7.82
N SER A 349 9.68 -16.34 -6.54
CA SER A 349 9.63 -17.51 -5.65
C SER A 349 8.25 -18.11 -5.55
N THR A 350 7.23 -17.27 -5.55
CA THR A 350 5.83 -17.69 -5.54
C THR A 350 5.46 -18.42 -6.83
N VAL A 351 5.82 -17.84 -7.98
CA VAL A 351 5.54 -18.43 -9.30
C VAL A 351 6.27 -19.76 -9.45
N CYS A 352 7.57 -19.84 -9.08
CA CYS A 352 8.33 -21.10 -9.08
C CYS A 352 7.71 -22.20 -8.20
N GLY A 353 6.92 -21.82 -7.18
CA GLY A 353 6.25 -22.78 -6.29
C GLY A 353 5.06 -23.48 -6.91
N PHE A 354 4.50 -22.98 -8.01
CA PHE A 354 3.35 -23.58 -8.69
C PHE A 354 3.54 -23.73 -10.22
N ALA A 355 4.59 -23.17 -10.83
CA ALA A 355 4.83 -23.30 -12.26
C ALA A 355 5.20 -24.75 -12.60
N ASP A 356 4.47 -25.35 -13.52
CA ASP A 356 4.73 -26.71 -14.01
C ASP A 356 5.84 -26.74 -15.10
N ALA A 357 6.13 -25.57 -15.70
CA ALA A 357 7.15 -25.39 -16.73
C ALA A 357 8.02 -24.16 -16.44
N ARG A 358 8.49 -23.44 -17.47
CA ARG A 358 9.43 -22.33 -17.30
C ARG A 358 8.76 -21.08 -16.74
N VAL A 359 9.55 -20.29 -16.02
CA VAL A 359 9.23 -18.94 -15.59
C VAL A 359 10.01 -17.92 -16.41
N LEU A 360 9.31 -17.12 -17.20
CA LEU A 360 9.88 -16.00 -17.96
C LEU A 360 9.56 -14.70 -17.22
N VAL A 361 10.55 -13.84 -16.99
CA VAL A 361 10.32 -12.55 -16.33
C VAL A 361 10.69 -11.37 -17.20
N VAL A 362 9.76 -10.43 -17.36
CA VAL A 362 9.97 -9.13 -18.01
C VAL A 362 10.03 -8.07 -16.92
N PHE A 363 11.17 -7.41 -16.73
CA PHE A 363 11.29 -6.35 -15.72
C PHE A 363 12.31 -5.28 -16.09
N GLY A 364 12.21 -4.16 -15.40
CA GLY A 364 13.14 -3.05 -15.47
C GLY A 364 13.20 -2.29 -14.15
N CYS A 365 14.03 -1.26 -14.11
CA CYS A 365 14.14 -0.38 -12.94
C CYS A 365 13.84 1.08 -13.32
N GLY A 366 13.26 1.83 -12.37
CA GLY A 366 13.01 3.24 -12.56
C GLY A 366 14.30 4.07 -12.47
N GLY A 367 14.38 5.11 -13.32
CA GLY A 367 15.38 6.17 -13.22
C GLY A 367 15.04 7.18 -12.13
N ASP A 368 16.01 8.01 -11.73
CA ASP A 368 15.92 9.01 -10.65
C ASP A 368 15.42 8.41 -9.32
N ARG A 369 15.85 7.18 -9.05
CA ARG A 369 15.53 6.37 -7.87
C ARG A 369 16.77 5.67 -7.36
N ASP A 370 16.63 4.89 -6.29
CA ASP A 370 17.70 4.07 -5.72
C ASP A 370 18.31 3.16 -6.80
N GLN A 371 19.58 3.43 -7.13
CA GLN A 371 20.35 2.69 -8.12
C GLN A 371 20.90 1.37 -7.55
N THR A 372 21.09 1.29 -6.21
CA THR A 372 21.71 0.11 -5.58
C THR A 372 20.89 -1.16 -5.75
N LYS A 373 19.59 -1.04 -5.94
CA LYS A 373 18.68 -2.16 -6.16
C LYS A 373 18.81 -2.82 -7.54
N ARG A 374 19.36 -2.13 -8.56
CA ARG A 374 19.34 -2.57 -9.96
C ARG A 374 20.12 -3.87 -10.15
N THR A 375 21.36 -3.90 -9.68
CA THR A 375 22.22 -5.10 -9.72
C THR A 375 21.63 -6.26 -8.92
N GLU A 376 21.04 -5.98 -7.75
CA GLU A 376 20.41 -7.02 -6.94
C GLU A 376 19.14 -7.60 -7.59
N MET A 377 18.33 -6.79 -8.23
CA MET A 377 17.16 -7.26 -8.99
C MET A 377 17.58 -8.13 -10.16
N GLY A 378 18.65 -7.77 -10.89
CA GLY A 378 19.25 -8.61 -11.94
C GLY A 378 19.67 -9.98 -11.42
N ARG A 379 20.37 -10.02 -10.27
CA ARG A 379 20.81 -11.25 -9.62
C ARG A 379 19.63 -12.13 -9.19
N ILE A 380 18.60 -11.54 -8.63
CA ILE A 380 17.38 -12.25 -8.20
C ILE A 380 16.67 -12.86 -9.41
N ALA A 381 16.45 -12.07 -10.46
CA ALA A 381 15.82 -12.53 -11.68
C ALA A 381 16.59 -13.72 -12.30
N ALA A 382 17.90 -13.58 -12.50
CA ALA A 382 18.74 -14.62 -13.06
C ALA A 382 18.80 -15.91 -12.22
N ARG A 383 18.55 -15.83 -10.91
CA ARG A 383 18.53 -17.00 -10.02
C ARG A 383 17.19 -17.73 -9.99
N LEU A 384 16.09 -17.02 -10.19
CA LEU A 384 14.75 -17.57 -9.96
C LEU A 384 13.96 -17.78 -11.25
N ALA A 385 14.28 -17.10 -12.34
CA ALA A 385 13.62 -17.29 -13.62
C ALA A 385 14.45 -18.21 -14.55
N ASP A 386 13.77 -18.88 -15.46
CA ASP A 386 14.38 -19.69 -16.51
C ASP A 386 14.78 -18.85 -17.72
N GLU A 387 14.16 -17.70 -17.92
CA GLU A 387 14.51 -16.71 -18.93
C GLU A 387 14.21 -15.30 -18.42
N VAL A 388 15.13 -14.36 -18.67
CA VAL A 388 15.02 -12.99 -18.19
C VAL A 388 14.97 -12.01 -19.36
N ILE A 389 13.94 -11.17 -19.42
CA ILE A 389 13.82 -10.10 -20.41
C ILE A 389 13.98 -8.77 -19.69
N VAL A 390 15.14 -8.13 -19.88
CA VAL A 390 15.46 -6.83 -19.25
C VAL A 390 14.99 -5.72 -20.16
N THR A 391 14.21 -4.78 -19.59
CA THR A 391 13.58 -3.70 -20.34
C THR A 391 13.49 -2.41 -19.54
N SER A 392 13.01 -1.30 -20.17
CA SER A 392 12.73 -0.07 -19.45
C SER A 392 11.47 -0.17 -18.60
N ASP A 393 11.54 0.41 -17.41
CA ASP A 393 10.38 0.74 -16.58
C ASP A 393 9.97 2.21 -16.84
N ASN A 394 10.24 3.13 -15.92
CA ASN A 394 10.13 4.57 -16.08
C ASN A 394 11.55 5.18 -16.04
N PRO A 395 12.26 5.33 -17.17
CA PRO A 395 13.64 5.82 -17.16
C PRO A 395 13.76 7.27 -16.68
N ARG A 396 12.69 8.06 -16.76
CA ARG A 396 12.66 9.47 -16.39
C ARG A 396 13.77 10.26 -17.07
N THR A 397 14.63 10.98 -16.32
CA THR A 397 15.71 11.77 -16.90
C THR A 397 16.99 10.97 -17.16
N GLU A 398 17.09 9.73 -16.64
CA GLU A 398 18.27 8.88 -16.85
C GLU A 398 18.27 8.23 -18.24
N ASN A 399 19.45 7.91 -18.74
CA ASN A 399 19.61 7.13 -19.95
C ASN A 399 19.13 5.68 -19.72
N PRO A 400 18.10 5.19 -20.45
CA PRO A 400 17.56 3.85 -20.23
C PRO A 400 18.61 2.76 -20.38
N TYR A 401 19.56 2.87 -21.33
CA TYR A 401 20.62 1.87 -21.53
C TYR A 401 21.59 1.81 -20.35
N ALA A 402 21.83 2.92 -19.63
CA ALA A 402 22.64 2.90 -18.41
C ALA A 402 21.95 2.07 -17.32
N ILE A 403 20.64 2.23 -17.15
CA ILE A 403 19.83 1.44 -16.20
C ILE A 403 19.88 -0.05 -16.56
N LEU A 404 19.67 -0.39 -17.84
CA LEU A 404 19.74 -1.79 -18.31
C LEU A 404 21.11 -2.40 -18.04
N HIS A 405 22.19 -1.66 -18.27
CA HIS A 405 23.57 -2.12 -18.03
C HIS A 405 23.82 -2.43 -16.54
N GLU A 406 23.32 -1.62 -15.63
CA GLU A 406 23.43 -1.85 -14.18
C GLU A 406 22.64 -3.11 -13.73
N ILE A 407 21.48 -3.38 -14.34
CA ILE A 407 20.73 -4.62 -14.10
C ILE A 407 21.55 -5.83 -14.59
N LEU A 408 22.09 -5.77 -15.81
CA LEU A 408 22.89 -6.83 -16.40
C LEU A 408 24.16 -7.14 -15.62
N ALA A 409 24.77 -6.16 -14.95
CA ALA A 409 25.90 -6.39 -14.06
C ALA A 409 25.58 -7.38 -12.94
N GLY A 410 24.32 -7.44 -12.49
CA GLY A 410 23.85 -8.44 -11.51
C GLY A 410 23.69 -9.85 -12.08
N MET A 411 23.65 -9.99 -13.40
CA MET A 411 23.46 -11.28 -14.10
C MET A 411 24.77 -11.84 -14.68
N ALA A 412 25.90 -11.13 -14.55
CA ALA A 412 27.17 -11.44 -15.22
C ALA A 412 27.70 -12.87 -14.96
N ASP A 413 27.44 -13.41 -13.76
CA ASP A 413 27.90 -14.74 -13.35
C ASP A 413 26.84 -15.83 -13.56
N SER A 414 25.70 -15.51 -14.19
CA SER A 414 24.59 -16.45 -14.40
C SER A 414 24.63 -17.04 -15.82
N ALA A 415 24.26 -18.33 -15.92
CA ALA A 415 24.03 -19.00 -17.19
C ALA A 415 22.56 -18.86 -17.68
N THR A 416 21.72 -18.17 -16.96
CA THR A 416 20.30 -17.99 -17.30
C THR A 416 20.18 -17.22 -18.61
N PRO A 417 19.45 -17.74 -19.60
CA PRO A 417 19.16 -17.04 -20.84
C PRO A 417 18.53 -15.68 -20.60
N PHE A 418 18.95 -14.67 -21.35
CA PHE A 418 18.33 -13.34 -21.25
C PHE A 418 18.26 -12.62 -22.60
N ALA A 419 17.29 -11.74 -22.70
CA ALA A 419 17.15 -10.75 -23.78
C ALA A 419 17.16 -9.33 -23.21
N VAL A 420 17.61 -8.37 -24.02
CA VAL A 420 17.61 -6.93 -23.63
C VAL A 420 16.87 -6.16 -24.72
N LEU A 421 15.73 -5.62 -24.35
CA LEU A 421 14.87 -4.84 -25.24
C LEU A 421 14.47 -3.55 -24.52
N GLU A 422 14.95 -2.40 -25.01
CA GLU A 422 14.66 -1.13 -24.38
C GLU A 422 13.16 -0.84 -24.35
N SER A 423 12.48 -1.07 -25.48
CA SER A 423 11.04 -0.92 -25.60
C SER A 423 10.30 -2.00 -24.78
N ARG A 424 9.57 -1.56 -23.75
CA ARG A 424 8.79 -2.49 -22.91
C ARG A 424 7.69 -3.21 -23.69
N ARG A 425 7.12 -2.56 -24.70
CA ARG A 425 6.13 -3.19 -25.60
C ARG A 425 6.75 -4.34 -26.37
N GLU A 426 7.96 -4.14 -26.92
CA GLU A 426 8.69 -5.19 -27.65
C GLU A 426 9.15 -6.29 -26.72
N ALA A 427 9.56 -5.96 -25.49
CA ALA A 427 9.94 -6.95 -24.47
C ALA A 427 8.77 -7.85 -24.08
N ILE A 428 7.58 -7.31 -23.92
CA ILE A 428 6.36 -8.10 -23.67
C ILE A 428 6.05 -8.99 -24.87
N ALA A 429 6.05 -8.45 -26.10
CA ALA A 429 5.82 -9.23 -27.31
C ALA A 429 6.82 -10.39 -27.44
N TYR A 430 8.11 -10.12 -27.22
CA TYR A 430 9.16 -11.14 -27.21
C TYR A 430 8.86 -12.26 -26.20
N ALA A 431 8.49 -11.91 -24.97
CA ALA A 431 8.18 -12.90 -23.94
C ALA A 431 6.98 -13.79 -24.32
N LEU A 432 5.93 -13.20 -24.91
CA LEU A 432 4.73 -13.92 -25.35
C LEU A 432 5.04 -14.86 -26.53
N ASP A 433 5.87 -14.44 -27.49
CA ASP A 433 6.28 -15.24 -28.64
C ASP A 433 7.21 -16.43 -28.26
N HIS A 434 7.95 -16.32 -27.15
CA HIS A 434 8.86 -17.34 -26.64
C HIS A 434 8.23 -18.25 -25.59
N ALA A 435 7.05 -17.90 -25.06
CA ALA A 435 6.31 -18.71 -24.12
C ALA A 435 5.79 -20.00 -24.76
N ARG A 436 5.76 -21.07 -23.97
CA ARG A 436 5.31 -22.42 -24.36
C ARG A 436 4.24 -22.91 -23.41
N THR A 437 3.59 -24.00 -23.81
CA THR A 437 2.59 -24.68 -22.98
C THR A 437 3.08 -24.87 -21.53
N GLY A 438 2.29 -24.39 -20.58
CA GLY A 438 2.56 -24.49 -19.14
C GLY A 438 3.53 -23.45 -18.57
N ASP A 439 4.14 -22.59 -19.40
CA ASP A 439 5.01 -21.52 -18.94
C ASP A 439 4.24 -20.45 -18.16
N VAL A 440 4.97 -19.70 -17.33
CA VAL A 440 4.43 -18.51 -16.65
C VAL A 440 5.26 -17.29 -17.04
N VAL A 441 4.62 -16.33 -17.69
CA VAL A 441 5.22 -15.03 -18.06
C VAL A 441 4.89 -14.01 -16.99
N VAL A 442 5.89 -13.49 -16.28
CA VAL A 442 5.74 -12.48 -15.23
C VAL A 442 6.15 -11.12 -15.75
N LEU A 443 5.19 -10.17 -15.85
CA LEU A 443 5.43 -8.77 -16.17
C LEU A 443 5.55 -8.00 -14.85
N ALA A 444 6.80 -7.73 -14.41
CA ALA A 444 7.08 -7.14 -13.12
C ALA A 444 7.50 -5.66 -13.21
N GLY A 445 7.09 -4.88 -12.23
CA GLY A 445 7.47 -3.48 -12.03
C GLY A 445 6.32 -2.49 -12.12
N LYS A 446 5.55 -2.52 -13.21
CA LYS A 446 4.51 -1.51 -13.49
C LYS A 446 3.18 -1.79 -12.78
N GLY A 447 2.80 -3.03 -12.65
CA GLY A 447 1.57 -3.42 -11.96
C GLY A 447 0.32 -2.70 -12.48
N HIS A 448 -0.25 -1.80 -11.68
CA HIS A 448 -1.45 -1.04 -12.03
C HIS A 448 -1.20 0.18 -12.92
N GLU A 449 0.06 0.60 -13.09
CA GLU A 449 0.41 1.76 -13.92
C GLU A 449 -0.02 1.55 -15.39
N THR A 450 -0.54 2.60 -16.00
CA THR A 450 -0.98 2.62 -17.43
C THR A 450 -0.17 3.60 -18.25
N TYR A 451 1.02 3.94 -17.77
CA TYR A 451 1.88 4.93 -18.39
C TYR A 451 3.36 4.58 -18.23
N GLN A 452 4.21 5.21 -19.03
CA GLN A 452 5.66 5.21 -18.91
C GLN A 452 6.17 6.65 -18.92
N VAL A 453 7.10 6.97 -18.01
CA VAL A 453 7.71 8.31 -17.94
C VAL A 453 9.08 8.26 -18.59
N VAL A 454 9.25 9.01 -19.70
CA VAL A 454 10.47 9.12 -20.48
C VAL A 454 10.85 10.60 -20.60
N GLY A 455 11.96 11.00 -20.02
CA GLY A 455 12.28 12.42 -19.89
C GLY A 455 11.22 13.17 -19.09
N ALA A 456 10.65 14.21 -19.69
CA ALA A 456 9.54 14.99 -19.14
C ALA A 456 8.16 14.50 -19.62
N GLU A 457 8.10 13.51 -20.49
CA GLU A 457 6.87 13.05 -21.12
C GLU A 457 6.30 11.84 -20.36
N THR A 458 4.97 11.78 -20.30
CA THR A 458 4.21 10.62 -19.81
C THR A 458 3.50 9.97 -20.97
N LEU A 459 3.97 8.81 -21.38
CA LEU A 459 3.46 8.05 -22.52
C LEU A 459 2.47 6.98 -22.06
N PRO A 460 1.38 6.71 -22.79
CA PRO A 460 0.44 5.65 -22.44
C PRO A 460 1.08 4.27 -22.65
N LEU A 461 1.02 3.42 -21.61
CA LEU A 461 1.48 2.04 -21.64
C LEU A 461 0.70 1.21 -20.61
N ASP A 462 -0.33 0.52 -21.05
CA ASP A 462 -1.03 -0.49 -20.26
C ASP A 462 -0.61 -1.89 -20.70
N GLU A 463 0.09 -2.62 -19.84
CA GLU A 463 0.62 -3.96 -20.17
C GLU A 463 -0.49 -4.96 -20.54
N ARG A 464 -1.68 -4.84 -19.94
CA ARG A 464 -2.84 -5.68 -20.27
C ARG A 464 -3.30 -5.45 -21.70
N GLN A 465 -3.28 -4.21 -22.13
CA GLN A 465 -3.63 -3.84 -23.50
C GLN A 465 -2.56 -4.37 -24.46
N VAL A 466 -1.28 -4.23 -24.13
CA VAL A 466 -0.16 -4.74 -24.93
C VAL A 466 -0.30 -6.26 -25.13
N VAL A 467 -0.56 -7.02 -24.06
CA VAL A 467 -0.77 -8.48 -24.13
C VAL A 467 -1.95 -8.81 -25.06
N ARG A 468 -3.11 -8.18 -24.87
CA ARG A 468 -4.29 -8.43 -25.70
C ARG A 468 -4.07 -8.08 -27.16
N GLU A 469 -3.48 -6.92 -27.44
CA GLU A 469 -3.19 -6.47 -28.81
C GLU A 469 -2.24 -7.43 -29.53
N HIS A 470 -1.24 -7.96 -28.83
CA HIS A 470 -0.27 -8.90 -29.39
C HIS A 470 -0.91 -10.26 -29.69
N LEU A 471 -1.66 -10.82 -28.75
CA LEU A 471 -2.33 -12.13 -28.90
C LEU A 471 -3.53 -12.12 -29.86
N SER A 472 -4.02 -10.94 -30.25
CA SER A 472 -5.14 -10.79 -31.21
C SER A 472 -4.66 -10.67 -32.66
N GLN A 473 -3.36 -10.61 -32.92
CA GLN A 473 -2.75 -10.56 -34.25
C GLN A 473 -2.51 -11.95 -34.81
#